data_8d49192153f0d164ee462334f7db3983
#
_entry.id   8d49192153f0d164ee462334f7db3983
#
_cell.length_a   1.000
_cell.length_b   1.000
_cell.length_c   1.000
_cell.angle_alpha   90.00
_cell.angle_beta   90.00
_cell.angle_gamma   90.00
#
_symmetry.space_group_name_H-M   'P 1'
#
loop_
_entity.id
_entity.type
_entity.pdbx_description
1 polymer ?
#
loop_
_entity_poly.entity_id
_entity_poly.type
_entity_poly.pdbx_seq_one_letter_code
_entity_poly.pdbx_strand_id
1 'polypeptide(L)'
;ATADATVVAADLMAQAEHDPLATCYLVTCDAAFAEKVQGRFAELLAASPRAEITSASLADQGVVVVAADLEAAIDAVNVIAPEHLELHCDNAMGLLGKIENAGAIFVGPWSSEPLGDYVAGPNHTLPTGGTAAFSNPLSVQDFITRSSVICYTPEGLMNDAPATQTMAQAEGLWAHALSAGLRRKMVEEGLEGFDGVDLGDINRIAWP
;
A
#
# COMPACT_ATOMS: atom_id res chain seq x y z
N ALA A 1 -8.36 26.78 9.94
CA ALA A 1 -8.35 26.01 8.70
C ALA A 1 -7.87 26.91 7.57
N THR A 2 -6.93 26.47 6.80
CA THR A 2 -6.30 27.20 5.69
C THR A 2 -6.87 26.80 4.34
N ALA A 3 -7.70 25.75 4.31
CA ALA A 3 -8.38 25.29 3.12
C ALA A 3 -9.56 26.23 2.73
N ASP A 4 -9.77 26.41 1.43
CA ASP A 4 -10.94 27.09 0.89
C ASP A 4 -12.10 26.10 0.72
N ALA A 5 -13.27 26.41 1.30
CA ALA A 5 -14.41 25.49 1.29
C ALA A 5 -15.01 25.29 -0.12
N THR A 6 -14.85 26.25 -1.02
CA THR A 6 -15.34 26.13 -2.40
C THR A 6 -14.44 25.21 -3.22
N VAL A 7 -13.10 25.32 -3.03
CA VAL A 7 -12.14 24.44 -3.66
C VAL A 7 -12.36 22.99 -3.21
N VAL A 8 -12.42 22.74 -1.89
CA VAL A 8 -12.66 21.39 -1.34
C VAL A 8 -14.00 20.81 -1.82
N ALA A 9 -15.04 21.64 -1.92
CA ALA A 9 -16.33 21.17 -2.45
C ALA A 9 -16.23 20.80 -3.95
N ALA A 10 -15.46 21.55 -4.74
CA ALA A 10 -15.25 21.23 -6.16
C ALA A 10 -14.44 19.95 -6.33
N ASP A 11 -13.41 19.72 -5.52
CA ASP A 11 -12.58 18.52 -5.54
C ASP A 11 -13.40 17.26 -5.16
N LEU A 12 -14.23 17.35 -4.12
CA LEU A 12 -15.16 16.27 -3.77
C LEU A 12 -16.19 15.99 -4.88
N MET A 13 -16.65 17.05 -5.56
CA MET A 13 -17.58 16.88 -6.71
C MET A 13 -16.88 16.28 -7.93
N ALA A 14 -15.61 16.54 -8.16
CA ALA A 14 -14.83 15.90 -9.24
C ALA A 14 -14.84 14.38 -9.09
N GLN A 15 -14.73 13.85 -7.87
CA GLN A 15 -14.91 12.43 -7.61
C GLN A 15 -16.38 11.98 -7.71
N ALA A 16 -17.29 12.73 -7.13
CA ALA A 16 -18.71 12.35 -7.07
C ALA A 16 -19.39 12.30 -8.45
N GLU A 17 -18.90 13.07 -9.43
CA GLU A 17 -19.48 13.10 -10.77
C GLU A 17 -19.15 11.88 -11.64
N HIS A 18 -18.21 11.04 -11.23
CA HIS A 18 -17.82 9.86 -11.98
C HIS A 18 -18.94 8.81 -12.02
N ASP A 19 -19.51 8.47 -10.87
CA ASP A 19 -20.49 7.39 -10.73
C ASP A 19 -21.35 7.60 -9.47
N PRO A 20 -22.65 7.21 -9.48
CA PRO A 20 -23.49 7.25 -8.27
C PRO A 20 -22.93 6.46 -7.08
N LEU A 21 -22.06 5.48 -7.31
CA LEU A 21 -21.39 4.68 -6.29
C LEU A 21 -20.01 5.24 -5.87
N ALA A 22 -19.58 6.35 -6.46
CA ALA A 22 -18.34 6.99 -6.07
C ALA A 22 -18.41 7.44 -4.61
N THR A 23 -17.40 7.13 -3.80
CA THR A 23 -17.38 7.48 -2.39
C THR A 23 -16.47 8.70 -2.16
N CYS A 24 -16.98 9.70 -1.45
CA CYS A 24 -16.27 10.93 -1.14
C CYS A 24 -16.18 11.09 0.38
N TYR A 25 -14.99 11.30 0.90
CA TYR A 25 -14.74 11.53 2.33
C TYR A 25 -14.21 12.96 2.56
N LEU A 26 -14.88 13.72 3.38
CA LEU A 26 -14.36 14.94 3.97
C LEU A 26 -13.88 14.65 5.39
N VAL A 27 -12.59 14.66 5.62
CA VAL A 27 -12.00 14.50 6.97
C VAL A 27 -11.49 15.85 7.43
N THR A 28 -11.98 16.35 8.55
CA THR A 28 -11.62 17.67 9.09
C THR A 28 -11.65 17.68 10.62
N CYS A 29 -10.91 18.61 11.24
CA CYS A 29 -11.00 18.86 12.68
C CYS A 29 -11.93 20.03 13.02
N ASP A 30 -12.63 20.60 12.03
CA ASP A 30 -13.48 21.78 12.19
C ASP A 30 -14.89 21.51 11.61
N ALA A 31 -15.88 21.30 12.50
CA ALA A 31 -17.26 21.07 12.11
C ALA A 31 -17.86 22.25 11.34
N ALA A 32 -17.50 23.49 11.71
CA ALA A 32 -17.99 24.68 10.99
C ALA A 32 -17.42 24.78 9.57
N PHE A 33 -16.21 24.27 9.35
CA PHE A 33 -15.63 24.13 8.02
C PHE A 33 -16.40 23.07 7.19
N ALA A 34 -16.72 21.92 7.78
CA ALA A 34 -17.52 20.90 7.11
C ALA A 34 -18.90 21.44 6.66
N GLU A 35 -19.58 22.19 7.51
CA GLU A 35 -20.86 22.86 7.16
C GLU A 35 -20.68 23.84 5.99
N LYS A 36 -19.59 24.62 5.96
CA LYS A 36 -19.29 25.52 4.84
C LYS A 36 -19.08 24.76 3.53
N VAL A 37 -18.33 23.64 3.55
CA VAL A 37 -18.13 22.80 2.36
C VAL A 37 -19.46 22.25 1.85
N GLN A 38 -20.30 21.72 2.75
CA GLN A 38 -21.63 21.22 2.40
C GLN A 38 -22.54 22.33 1.81
N GLY A 39 -22.45 23.54 2.35
CA GLY A 39 -23.18 24.69 1.82
C GLY A 39 -22.81 25.06 0.38
N ARG A 40 -21.56 24.79 -0.03
CA ARG A 40 -21.09 25.02 -1.41
C ARG A 40 -21.65 24.05 -2.42
N PHE A 41 -21.97 22.82 -2.02
CA PHE A 41 -22.53 21.83 -2.96
C PHE A 41 -23.78 22.33 -3.65
N ALA A 42 -24.70 22.96 -2.94
CA ALA A 42 -25.93 23.45 -3.54
C ALA A 42 -25.70 24.49 -4.65
N GLU A 43 -24.73 25.39 -4.46
CA GLU A 43 -24.34 26.39 -5.45
C GLU A 43 -23.68 25.74 -6.67
N LEU A 44 -22.75 24.81 -6.45
CA LEU A 44 -21.98 24.15 -7.51
C LEU A 44 -22.84 23.15 -8.30
N LEU A 45 -23.69 22.38 -7.63
CA LEU A 45 -24.62 21.44 -8.27
C LEU A 45 -25.59 22.12 -9.20
N ALA A 46 -26.05 23.33 -8.87
CA ALA A 46 -26.97 24.10 -9.73
C ALA A 46 -26.35 24.42 -11.10
N ALA A 47 -25.03 24.49 -11.19
CA ALA A 47 -24.30 24.75 -12.43
C ALA A 47 -23.75 23.48 -13.10
N SER A 48 -23.79 22.32 -12.41
CA SER A 48 -23.19 21.08 -12.92
C SER A 48 -24.06 20.42 -13.98
N PRO A 49 -23.49 20.06 -15.15
CA PRO A 49 -24.22 19.27 -16.16
C PRO A 49 -24.43 17.80 -15.71
N ARG A 50 -23.73 17.34 -14.66
CA ARG A 50 -23.83 16.00 -14.08
C ARG A 50 -24.47 15.99 -12.69
N ALA A 51 -25.28 17.02 -12.36
CA ALA A 51 -25.86 17.21 -11.03
C ALA A 51 -26.65 15.99 -10.52
N GLU A 52 -27.30 15.22 -11.36
CA GLU A 52 -28.04 14.01 -10.98
C GLU A 52 -27.09 12.94 -10.41
N ILE A 53 -26.02 12.60 -11.12
CA ILE A 53 -25.02 11.60 -10.72
C ILE A 53 -24.30 12.08 -9.45
N THR A 54 -23.82 13.32 -9.46
CA THR A 54 -23.10 13.93 -8.35
C THR A 54 -23.94 13.98 -7.08
N SER A 55 -25.22 14.33 -7.21
CA SER A 55 -26.15 14.37 -6.06
C SER A 55 -26.40 13.00 -5.47
N ALA A 56 -26.58 11.97 -6.32
CA ALA A 56 -26.78 10.60 -5.87
C ALA A 56 -25.53 10.08 -5.12
N SER A 57 -24.32 10.28 -5.67
CA SER A 57 -23.06 9.91 -5.04
C SER A 57 -22.89 10.60 -3.68
N LEU A 58 -23.02 11.92 -3.62
CA LEU A 58 -22.88 12.68 -2.36
C LEU A 58 -23.92 12.31 -1.32
N ALA A 59 -25.18 12.02 -1.72
CA ALA A 59 -26.25 11.66 -0.80
C ALA A 59 -26.08 10.25 -0.21
N ASP A 60 -25.70 9.29 -1.04
CA ASP A 60 -25.68 7.87 -0.68
C ASP A 60 -24.29 7.39 -0.22
N GLN A 61 -23.21 8.00 -0.71
CA GLN A 61 -21.82 7.58 -0.51
C GLN A 61 -20.93 8.67 0.12
N GLY A 62 -21.45 9.91 0.27
CA GLY A 62 -20.70 11.01 0.88
C GLY A 62 -20.58 10.83 2.39
N VAL A 63 -19.36 10.98 2.92
CA VAL A 63 -19.06 10.83 4.36
C VAL A 63 -18.31 12.05 4.88
N VAL A 64 -18.76 12.59 6.00
CA VAL A 64 -18.05 13.64 6.73
C VAL A 64 -17.54 13.09 8.06
N VAL A 65 -16.24 13.16 8.27
CA VAL A 65 -15.57 12.79 9.51
C VAL A 65 -15.05 14.04 10.19
N VAL A 66 -15.60 14.37 11.36
CA VAL A 66 -15.08 15.44 12.21
C VAL A 66 -14.22 14.81 13.29
N ALA A 67 -12.91 14.86 13.09
CA ALA A 67 -11.93 14.31 13.99
C ALA A 67 -11.65 15.25 15.17
N ALA A 68 -11.25 14.70 16.32
CA ALA A 68 -10.94 15.47 17.52
C ALA A 68 -9.69 16.35 17.32
N ASP A 69 -8.71 15.85 16.57
CA ASP A 69 -7.46 16.51 16.27
C ASP A 69 -6.84 15.97 14.96
N LEU A 70 -5.69 16.50 14.59
CA LEU A 70 -5.00 16.12 13.35
C LEU A 70 -4.51 14.66 13.38
N GLU A 71 -4.14 14.11 14.52
CA GLU A 71 -3.72 12.73 14.65
C GLU A 71 -4.89 11.77 14.38
N ALA A 72 -6.03 12.01 15.01
CA ALA A 72 -7.25 11.25 14.74
C ALA A 72 -7.72 11.39 13.28
N ALA A 73 -7.51 12.55 12.65
CA ALA A 73 -7.81 12.74 11.23
C ALA A 73 -6.90 11.87 10.34
N ILE A 74 -5.61 11.79 10.64
CA ILE A 74 -4.65 10.95 9.93
C ILE A 74 -4.97 9.47 10.12
N ASP A 75 -5.31 9.05 11.34
CA ASP A 75 -5.73 7.67 11.62
C ASP A 75 -6.96 7.29 10.80
N ALA A 76 -7.95 8.18 10.73
CA ALA A 76 -9.14 7.97 9.90
C ALA A 76 -8.78 7.81 8.41
N VAL A 77 -7.90 8.65 7.88
CA VAL A 77 -7.41 8.56 6.49
C VAL A 77 -6.71 7.22 6.24
N ASN A 78 -5.82 6.79 7.14
CA ASN A 78 -5.11 5.52 7.00
C ASN A 78 -6.06 4.30 7.07
N VAL A 79 -7.15 4.39 7.84
CA VAL A 79 -8.21 3.35 7.87
C VAL A 79 -9.03 3.34 6.57
N ILE A 80 -9.37 4.54 6.04
CA ILE A 80 -10.10 4.67 4.76
C ILE A 80 -9.26 4.11 3.60
N ALA A 81 -7.96 4.31 3.64
CA ALA A 81 -7.02 3.93 2.57
C ALA A 81 -7.52 4.42 1.19
N PRO A 82 -7.69 5.73 0.99
CA PRO A 82 -8.34 6.28 -0.19
C PRO A 82 -7.52 6.05 -1.45
N GLU A 83 -8.21 5.99 -2.58
CA GLU A 83 -7.60 6.03 -3.91
C GLU A 83 -6.86 7.36 -4.12
N HIS A 84 -7.55 8.47 -3.87
CA HIS A 84 -7.01 9.82 -3.94
C HIS A 84 -7.10 10.49 -2.57
N LEU A 85 -5.99 11.00 -2.08
CA LEU A 85 -5.90 11.77 -0.84
C LEU A 85 -5.42 13.19 -1.14
N GLU A 86 -6.26 14.17 -0.93
CA GLU A 86 -5.88 15.59 -0.98
C GLU A 86 -5.61 16.15 0.42
N LEU A 87 -4.46 16.76 0.62
CA LEU A 87 -4.03 17.35 1.90
C LEU A 87 -4.15 18.88 1.86
N HIS A 88 -5.30 19.39 2.19
CA HIS A 88 -5.61 20.81 2.26
C HIS A 88 -5.36 21.40 3.67
N CYS A 89 -4.10 21.42 4.10
CA CYS A 89 -3.73 21.94 5.41
C CYS A 89 -2.36 22.65 5.38
N ASP A 90 -2.10 23.44 6.42
CA ASP A 90 -0.76 23.98 6.64
C ASP A 90 0.23 22.84 6.84
N ASN A 91 1.43 22.99 6.32
CA ASN A 91 2.49 22.00 6.42
C ASN A 91 2.09 20.59 5.90
N ALA A 92 1.29 20.53 4.82
CA ALA A 92 0.87 19.27 4.21
C ALA A 92 2.04 18.33 3.89
N MET A 93 3.17 18.86 3.41
CA MET A 93 4.40 18.08 3.18
C MET A 93 4.92 17.40 4.45
N GLY A 94 4.79 18.03 5.62
CA GLY A 94 5.22 17.45 6.90
C GLY A 94 4.35 16.28 7.37
N LEU A 95 3.18 16.07 6.76
CA LEU A 95 2.29 14.97 7.10
C LEU A 95 2.58 13.69 6.32
N LEU A 96 3.33 13.75 5.20
CA LEU A 96 3.56 12.60 4.33
C LEU A 96 4.11 11.38 5.08
N GLY A 97 4.99 11.59 6.05
CA GLY A 97 5.55 10.50 6.86
C GLY A 97 4.55 9.81 7.80
N LYS A 98 3.32 10.34 7.93
CA LYS A 98 2.25 9.76 8.75
C LYS A 98 1.15 9.10 7.92
N ILE A 99 1.16 9.32 6.59
CA ILE A 99 0.21 8.67 5.68
C ILE A 99 0.78 7.32 5.28
N GLU A 100 0.09 6.28 5.67
CA GLU A 100 0.48 4.88 5.42
C GLU A 100 -0.24 4.30 4.20
N ASN A 101 -1.50 4.69 4.00
CA ASN A 101 -2.38 4.08 3.03
C ASN A 101 -3.09 5.13 2.16
N ALA A 102 -2.60 5.32 0.94
CA ALA A 102 -3.27 6.09 -0.11
C ALA A 102 -2.76 5.67 -1.48
N GLY A 103 -3.62 5.65 -2.49
CA GLY A 103 -3.24 5.36 -3.87
C GLY A 103 -2.41 6.49 -4.48
N ALA A 104 -2.89 7.73 -4.38
CA ALA A 104 -2.17 8.95 -4.74
C ALA A 104 -2.37 10.01 -3.65
N ILE A 105 -1.35 10.85 -3.42
CA ILE A 105 -1.39 11.91 -2.42
C ILE A 105 -1.13 13.25 -3.11
N PHE A 106 -2.10 14.15 -3.02
CA PHE A 106 -2.07 15.49 -3.56
C PHE A 106 -1.78 16.49 -2.43
N VAL A 107 -0.67 17.20 -2.53
CA VAL A 107 -0.12 17.93 -1.40
C VAL A 107 -0.31 19.44 -1.57
N GLY A 108 -1.14 20.00 -0.71
CA GLY A 108 -1.41 21.43 -0.66
C GLY A 108 -2.47 21.91 -1.65
N PRO A 109 -2.83 23.20 -1.58
CA PRO A 109 -4.01 23.75 -2.25
C PRO A 109 -3.90 23.88 -3.78
N TRP A 110 -2.74 23.61 -4.34
CA TRP A 110 -2.48 23.69 -5.79
C TRP A 110 -2.45 22.34 -6.49
N SER A 111 -2.64 21.27 -5.76
CA SER A 111 -2.51 19.88 -6.26
C SER A 111 -3.88 19.22 -6.21
N SER A 112 -4.66 19.39 -7.26
CA SER A 112 -5.95 18.72 -7.40
C SER A 112 -5.83 17.37 -8.09
N GLU A 113 -6.76 16.46 -7.80
CA GLU A 113 -6.82 15.13 -8.39
C GLU A 113 -6.79 15.15 -9.93
N PRO A 114 -7.58 15.98 -10.65
CA PRO A 114 -7.55 15.98 -12.11
C PRO A 114 -6.19 16.32 -12.73
N LEU A 115 -5.33 17.06 -12.02
CA LEU A 115 -3.96 17.28 -12.47
C LEU A 115 -3.14 15.99 -12.47
N GLY A 116 -3.36 15.13 -11.48
CA GLY A 116 -2.74 13.82 -11.39
C GLY A 116 -3.14 12.91 -12.53
N ASP A 117 -4.42 12.83 -12.78
CA ASP A 117 -4.99 11.94 -13.80
C ASP A 117 -4.64 12.34 -15.23
N TYR A 118 -4.53 13.64 -15.51
CA TYR A 118 -4.40 14.08 -16.90
C TYR A 118 -2.99 14.48 -17.32
N VAL A 119 -2.20 15.13 -16.44
CA VAL A 119 -0.96 15.80 -16.90
C VAL A 119 0.26 15.66 -16.01
N ALA A 120 0.12 15.27 -14.75
CA ALA A 120 1.24 15.22 -13.82
C ALA A 120 2.22 14.06 -14.07
N GLY A 121 1.79 13.04 -14.81
CA GLY A 121 2.63 11.95 -15.27
C GLY A 121 2.58 10.63 -14.49
N PRO A 122 2.17 10.56 -13.21
CA PRO A 122 1.92 9.27 -12.56
C PRO A 122 0.81 8.47 -13.27
N ASN A 123 0.77 7.15 -13.04
CA ASN A 123 -0.30 6.32 -13.55
C ASN A 123 -1.58 6.61 -12.76
N HIS A 124 -2.69 6.80 -13.48
CA HIS A 124 -4.01 7.02 -12.88
C HIS A 124 -4.78 5.73 -12.55
N THR A 125 -4.24 4.54 -12.88
CA THR A 125 -4.79 3.26 -12.43
C THR A 125 -4.32 2.99 -11.01
N LEU A 126 -5.15 3.34 -10.06
CA LEU A 126 -4.86 3.36 -8.64
C LEU A 126 -5.62 2.26 -7.88
N PRO A 127 -5.18 1.86 -6.69
CA PRO A 127 -5.94 0.96 -5.84
C PRO A 127 -7.19 1.66 -5.30
N THR A 128 -8.37 1.05 -5.49
CA THR A 128 -9.68 1.57 -5.11
C THR A 128 -10.29 0.80 -3.94
N GLY A 129 -11.32 1.35 -3.29
CA GLY A 129 -12.11 0.64 -2.29
C GLY A 129 -11.31 0.16 -1.07
N GLY A 130 -10.34 0.96 -0.60
CA GLY A 130 -9.50 0.62 0.54
C GLY A 130 -8.32 -0.30 0.22
N THR A 131 -8.16 -0.72 -1.04
CA THR A 131 -7.05 -1.63 -1.41
C THR A 131 -5.68 -0.96 -1.38
N ALA A 132 -5.61 0.37 -1.24
CA ALA A 132 -4.36 1.08 -1.01
C ALA A 132 -3.61 0.64 0.27
N ALA A 133 -4.28 -0.05 1.19
CA ALA A 133 -3.67 -0.67 2.36
C ALA A 133 -2.71 -1.82 2.00
N PHE A 134 -2.79 -2.42 0.81
CA PHE A 134 -1.96 -3.57 0.41
C PHE A 134 -1.63 -3.63 -1.10
N SER A 135 -2.06 -2.65 -1.88
CA SER A 135 -1.81 -2.56 -3.32
C SER A 135 -1.17 -1.23 -3.68
N ASN A 136 -0.45 -1.21 -4.79
CA ASN A 136 0.20 -0.01 -5.32
C ASN A 136 -0.49 0.48 -6.59
N PRO A 137 -0.27 1.75 -6.99
CA PRO A 137 -0.57 2.20 -8.34
C PRO A 137 0.08 1.31 -9.40
N LEU A 138 -0.60 1.11 -10.53
CA LEU A 138 -0.05 0.32 -11.64
C LEU A 138 1.29 0.92 -12.11
N SER A 139 2.29 0.09 -12.20
CA SER A 139 3.66 0.50 -12.53
C SER A 139 4.34 -0.50 -13.46
N VAL A 140 5.55 -0.17 -13.91
CA VAL A 140 6.39 -1.11 -14.69
C VAL A 140 6.65 -2.41 -13.92
N GLN A 141 6.64 -2.37 -12.59
CA GLN A 141 6.86 -3.55 -11.74
C GLN A 141 5.80 -4.63 -11.93
N ASP A 142 4.58 -4.26 -12.33
CA ASP A 142 3.48 -5.18 -12.56
C ASP A 142 3.63 -5.99 -13.86
N PHE A 143 4.50 -5.54 -14.74
CA PHE A 143 4.77 -6.17 -16.06
C PHE A 143 6.11 -6.90 -16.13
N ILE A 144 6.87 -6.96 -15.03
CA ILE A 144 8.14 -7.68 -14.98
C ILE A 144 8.07 -8.83 -13.99
N THR A 145 8.72 -9.93 -14.35
CA THR A 145 8.89 -11.07 -13.46
C THR A 145 10.23 -10.98 -12.73
N ARG A 146 10.26 -11.48 -11.51
CA ARG A 146 11.48 -11.55 -10.69
C ARG A 146 11.73 -12.98 -10.27
N SER A 147 13.00 -13.36 -10.28
CA SER A 147 13.45 -14.64 -9.74
C SER A 147 14.51 -14.40 -8.68
N SER A 148 14.45 -15.15 -7.59
CA SER A 148 15.53 -15.17 -6.61
C SER A 148 16.64 -16.07 -7.14
N VAL A 149 17.88 -15.55 -7.16
CA VAL A 149 19.08 -16.32 -7.49
C VAL A 149 19.88 -16.48 -6.21
N ILE A 150 20.07 -17.72 -5.79
CA ILE A 150 20.76 -18.08 -4.55
C ILE A 150 21.99 -18.87 -4.93
N CYS A 151 23.17 -18.37 -4.55
CA CYS A 151 24.45 -19.01 -4.80
C CYS A 151 25.27 -19.01 -3.51
N TYR A 152 25.54 -20.18 -2.99
CA TYR A 152 26.37 -20.37 -1.79
C TYR A 152 27.79 -20.79 -2.15
N THR A 153 28.75 -20.27 -1.41
CA THR A 153 30.09 -20.84 -1.34
C THR A 153 30.12 -21.99 -0.32
N PRO A 154 31.11 -22.92 -0.38
CA PRO A 154 31.28 -23.94 0.66
C PRO A 154 31.32 -23.35 2.08
N GLU A 155 32.03 -22.24 2.27
CA GLU A 155 32.12 -21.54 3.56
C GLU A 155 30.76 -20.99 4.02
N GLY A 156 30.01 -20.33 3.14
CA GLY A 156 28.66 -19.82 3.44
C GLY A 156 27.70 -20.97 3.79
N LEU A 157 27.79 -22.09 3.05
CA LEU A 157 27.02 -23.30 3.35
C LEU A 157 27.34 -23.84 4.75
N MET A 158 28.62 -23.94 5.11
CA MET A 158 29.03 -24.45 6.42
C MET A 158 28.52 -23.59 7.56
N ASN A 159 28.41 -22.28 7.33
CA ASN A 159 27.86 -21.33 8.31
C ASN A 159 26.35 -21.52 8.50
N ASP A 160 25.59 -21.68 7.42
CA ASP A 160 24.13 -21.61 7.44
C ASP A 160 23.42 -22.98 7.48
N ALA A 161 24.09 -24.06 7.08
CA ALA A 161 23.50 -25.39 7.07
C ALA A 161 23.01 -25.89 8.44
N PRO A 162 23.70 -25.62 9.58
CA PRO A 162 23.20 -26.04 10.89
C PRO A 162 21.85 -25.40 11.25
N ALA A 163 21.68 -24.11 10.96
CA ALA A 163 20.43 -23.40 11.19
C ALA A 163 19.32 -23.94 10.27
N THR A 164 19.65 -24.20 8.99
CA THR A 164 18.73 -24.81 8.01
C THR A 164 18.24 -26.18 8.48
N GLN A 165 19.16 -27.04 8.96
CA GLN A 165 18.80 -28.36 9.47
C GLN A 165 17.90 -28.26 10.71
N THR A 166 18.22 -27.35 11.64
CA THR A 166 17.42 -27.13 12.84
C THR A 166 15.98 -26.68 12.50
N MET A 167 15.83 -25.75 11.58
CA MET A 167 14.51 -25.28 11.13
C MET A 167 13.74 -26.41 10.43
N ALA A 168 14.36 -27.09 9.50
CA ALA A 168 13.75 -28.22 8.80
C ALA A 168 13.31 -29.34 9.77
N GLN A 169 14.10 -29.60 10.83
CA GLN A 169 13.72 -30.53 11.88
C GLN A 169 12.49 -30.07 12.66
N ALA A 170 12.44 -28.80 13.03
CA ALA A 170 11.28 -28.23 13.73
C ALA A 170 9.98 -28.33 12.90
N GLU A 171 10.08 -28.24 11.58
CA GLU A 171 8.98 -28.42 10.63
C GLU A 171 8.69 -29.88 10.28
N GLY A 172 9.52 -30.85 10.70
CA GLY A 172 9.39 -32.26 10.36
C GLY A 172 9.79 -32.58 8.91
N LEU A 173 10.53 -31.68 8.24
CA LEU A 173 10.92 -31.80 6.84
C LEU A 173 12.29 -32.49 6.68
N TRP A 174 12.27 -33.81 6.82
CA TRP A 174 13.49 -34.62 6.81
C TRP A 174 14.36 -34.44 5.57
N ALA A 175 13.79 -34.43 4.36
CA ALA A 175 14.52 -34.27 3.14
C ALA A 175 15.18 -32.89 2.97
N HIS A 176 14.56 -31.84 3.54
CA HIS A 176 15.15 -30.50 3.58
C HIS A 176 16.40 -30.50 4.47
N ALA A 177 16.32 -31.09 5.65
CA ALA A 177 17.47 -31.24 6.55
C ALA A 177 18.56 -32.09 5.92
N LEU A 178 18.21 -33.20 5.28
CA LEU A 178 19.14 -34.09 4.60
C LEU A 178 19.87 -33.36 3.46
N SER A 179 19.14 -32.55 2.67
CA SER A 179 19.72 -31.81 1.54
C SER A 179 20.83 -30.85 1.98
N ALA A 180 20.64 -30.15 3.10
CA ALA A 180 21.64 -29.28 3.69
C ALA A 180 22.80 -30.11 4.32
N GLY A 181 22.45 -31.16 5.07
CA GLY A 181 23.41 -32.03 5.74
C GLY A 181 24.36 -32.75 4.80
N LEU A 182 23.88 -33.27 3.66
CA LEU A 182 24.73 -33.92 2.64
C LEU A 182 25.76 -32.94 2.06
N ARG A 183 25.34 -31.71 1.76
CA ARG A 183 26.27 -30.69 1.24
C ARG A 183 27.32 -30.29 2.27
N ARG A 184 26.91 -30.19 3.54
CA ARG A 184 27.85 -29.97 4.65
C ARG A 184 28.86 -31.06 4.75
N LYS A 185 28.42 -32.33 4.70
CA LYS A 185 29.30 -33.49 4.72
C LYS A 185 30.29 -33.50 3.51
N MET A 186 29.84 -33.14 2.33
CA MET A 186 30.70 -32.98 1.16
C MET A 186 31.84 -32.00 1.40
N VAL A 187 31.55 -30.84 1.99
CA VAL A 187 32.56 -29.84 2.31
C VAL A 187 33.52 -30.36 3.38
N GLU A 188 33.02 -31.03 4.44
CA GLU A 188 33.81 -31.62 5.51
C GLU A 188 34.76 -32.73 4.99
N GLU A 189 34.35 -33.51 4.01
CA GLU A 189 35.13 -34.58 3.38
C GLU A 189 36.02 -34.07 2.23
N GLY A 190 35.96 -32.81 1.87
CA GLY A 190 36.77 -32.20 0.81
C GLY A 190 36.42 -32.72 -0.59
N LEU A 191 35.17 -33.14 -0.82
CA LEU A 191 34.74 -33.70 -2.09
C LEU A 191 34.54 -32.58 -3.15
N GLU A 192 35.30 -32.67 -4.24
CA GLU A 192 35.14 -31.81 -5.41
C GLU A 192 34.07 -32.38 -6.35
N GLY A 193 32.80 -32.37 -5.94
CA GLY A 193 31.70 -32.88 -6.76
C GLY A 193 30.73 -33.77 -5.98
N PHE A 194 29.64 -34.15 -6.65
CA PHE A 194 28.53 -34.89 -6.01
C PHE A 194 28.71 -36.42 -6.07
N ASP A 195 29.78 -36.92 -6.70
CA ASP A 195 30.06 -38.36 -6.80
C ASP A 195 30.87 -38.83 -5.58
N GLY A 196 30.30 -39.77 -4.86
CA GLY A 196 31.02 -40.49 -3.80
C GLY A 196 30.69 -40.08 -2.36
N VAL A 197 29.62 -39.29 -2.12
CA VAL A 197 29.16 -39.07 -0.75
C VAL A 197 28.71 -40.40 -0.15
N ASP A 198 29.43 -40.87 0.86
CA ASP A 198 28.99 -42.01 1.65
C ASP A 198 27.77 -41.61 2.50
N LEU A 199 26.65 -42.27 2.25
CA LEU A 199 25.40 -41.99 2.99
C LEU A 199 25.48 -42.40 4.45
N GLY A 200 26.29 -43.47 4.77
CA GLY A 200 26.46 -43.94 6.16
C GLY A 200 25.15 -44.00 6.93
N ASP A 201 25.13 -43.39 8.12
CA ASP A 201 23.88 -43.18 8.87
C ASP A 201 23.17 -41.90 8.37
N ILE A 202 22.33 -42.08 7.37
CA ILE A 202 21.58 -40.98 6.71
C ILE A 202 20.73 -40.16 7.69
N ASN A 203 20.24 -40.74 8.78
CA ASN A 203 19.46 -40.04 9.76
C ASN A 203 20.33 -39.09 10.57
N ARG A 204 21.57 -39.41 10.84
CA ARG A 204 22.51 -38.50 11.50
C ARG A 204 22.98 -37.37 10.58
N ILE A 205 22.93 -37.56 9.27
CA ILE A 205 23.22 -36.51 8.29
C ILE A 205 22.06 -35.48 8.29
N ALA A 206 20.80 -35.97 8.30
CA ALA A 206 19.63 -35.12 8.30
C ALA A 206 19.42 -34.42 9.67
N TRP A 207 19.55 -35.20 10.75
CA TRP A 207 19.29 -34.74 12.12
C TRP A 207 20.55 -34.85 12.99
N PRO A 208 21.51 -33.93 12.86
CA PRO A 208 22.77 -33.97 13.63
C PRO A 208 22.57 -33.72 15.12
#